data_e9ed703bd260176552b54479e9753b15
#
_entry.id   e9ed703bd260176552b54479e9753b15
#
_cell.length_a   1.000
_cell.length_b   1.000
_cell.length_c   1.000
_cell.angle_alpha   90.00
_cell.angle_beta   90.00
_cell.angle_gamma   90.00
#
_symmetry.space_group_name_H-M   'P 1'
#
loop_
_entity.id
_entity.type
_entity.pdbx_description
1 polymer ?
#
loop_
_entity_poly.entity_id
_entity_poly.type
_entity_poly.pdbx_seq_one_letter_code
_entity_poly.pdbx_strand_id
1 'polypeptide(L)'
;MKELWHDYMIGNDKRWQNNSDGWVTAMNKSKEEKALYREYLNKTNRENDRKYVFQGLAYGLIASLVFGVILFGISSLIGNGNTNVAKLWEFGASFLALILITTFIVFMLKNKNSIVSDIRDKMSVSLSKKAIILLTMVMVAREGAEIVLFIFASVEQLSYAVGALSGVLISAILVFLIYKSLIKVNLKMIFNITLVYLILQAGFMLGYGFHELFSYFKAESIIDSSHWIYTKAYDFSDTFLNHKEKPLGIILYATVGWYSKPEVFQFLIQYLYTFSLIGLFIKSSIKHK
;
A
#
# COMPACT_ATOMS: atom_id res chain seq x y z
N MET A 1 28.33 13.24 7.54
CA MET A 1 27.10 14.03 7.74
C MET A 1 26.81 14.38 9.21
N LYS A 2 27.04 13.50 10.19
CA LYS A 2 26.90 13.82 11.61
C LYS A 2 27.92 14.90 12.04
N GLU A 3 29.16 14.80 11.59
CA GLU A 3 30.21 15.80 11.86
C GLU A 3 29.93 17.15 11.19
N LEU A 4 29.47 17.18 9.95
CA LEU A 4 29.06 18.40 9.25
C LEU A 4 27.88 19.10 9.95
N TRP A 5 26.93 18.34 10.48
CA TRP A 5 25.82 18.88 11.28
C TRP A 5 26.30 19.37 12.66
N HIS A 6 27.24 18.65 13.26
CA HIS A 6 27.83 19.03 14.54
C HIS A 6 28.60 20.35 14.38
N ASP A 7 29.45 20.48 13.36
CA ASP A 7 30.23 21.69 13.10
C ASP A 7 29.37 22.89 12.71
N TYR A 8 28.29 22.67 11.95
CA TYR A 8 27.27 23.68 11.63
C TYR A 8 26.52 24.14 12.88
N MET A 9 26.18 23.22 13.80
CA MET A 9 25.42 23.52 15.01
C MET A 9 26.25 24.21 16.10
N ILE A 10 27.57 24.04 16.11
CA ILE A 10 28.48 24.74 17.05
C ILE A 10 29.14 26.00 16.48
N GLY A 11 28.83 26.34 15.22
CA GLY A 11 29.35 27.56 14.59
C GLY A 11 30.82 27.49 14.15
N ASN A 12 31.38 26.29 14.02
CA ASN A 12 32.78 26.06 13.59
C ASN A 12 32.97 25.96 12.07
N ASP A 13 31.95 26.19 11.26
CA ASP A 13 32.07 26.14 9.80
C ASP A 13 32.77 27.41 9.27
N LYS A 14 34.02 27.30 8.92
CA LYS A 14 34.90 28.36 8.40
C LYS A 14 34.38 29.07 7.15
N ARG A 15 33.41 28.52 6.46
CA ARG A 15 32.78 29.13 5.26
C ARG A 15 32.00 30.40 5.58
N TRP A 16 31.64 30.64 6.83
CA TRP A 16 30.84 31.77 7.30
C TRP A 16 31.66 32.87 7.98
N GLN A 17 32.99 32.69 8.16
CA GLN A 17 33.83 33.63 8.88
C GLN A 17 34.15 34.92 8.14
N ASN A 18 33.83 35.03 6.83
CA ASN A 18 34.22 36.16 5.98
C ASN A 18 33.09 37.20 5.74
N ASN A 19 31.93 37.04 6.37
CA ASN A 19 30.83 38.01 6.13
C ASN A 19 30.11 38.31 7.46
N SER A 20 30.39 39.49 8.08
CA SER A 20 29.91 39.86 9.41
C SER A 20 28.38 39.84 9.52
N ASP A 21 27.66 40.27 8.48
CA ASP A 21 26.19 40.32 8.51
C ASP A 21 25.57 38.94 8.30
N GLY A 22 26.21 38.10 7.50
CA GLY A 22 25.82 36.70 7.31
C GLY A 22 26.00 35.87 8.59
N TRP A 23 27.00 36.22 9.42
CA TRP A 23 27.31 35.54 10.66
C TRP A 23 26.24 35.75 11.73
N VAL A 24 25.76 36.97 11.90
CA VAL A 24 24.70 37.30 12.86
C VAL A 24 23.38 36.63 12.43
N THR A 25 23.07 36.65 11.13
CA THR A 25 21.87 35.98 10.60
C THR A 25 21.94 34.44 10.74
N ALA A 26 23.09 33.85 10.45
CA ALA A 26 23.31 32.41 10.60
C ALA A 26 23.27 31.98 12.09
N MET A 27 23.80 32.83 12.99
CA MET A 27 23.80 32.55 14.44
C MET A 27 22.41 32.69 15.05
N ASN A 28 21.61 33.62 14.60
CA ASN A 28 20.20 33.78 15.02
C ASN A 28 19.36 32.63 14.50
N LYS A 29 19.50 32.25 13.21
CA LYS A 29 18.85 31.08 12.63
C LYS A 29 19.24 29.79 13.33
N SER A 30 20.52 29.63 13.67
CA SER A 30 21.02 28.47 14.47
C SER A 30 20.45 28.45 15.89
N LYS A 31 20.21 29.62 16.52
CA LYS A 31 19.56 29.68 17.84
C LYS A 31 18.08 29.34 17.76
N GLU A 32 17.39 29.80 16.73
CA GLU A 32 15.98 29.46 16.49
C GLU A 32 15.82 27.99 16.14
N GLU A 33 16.68 27.43 15.29
CA GLU A 33 16.69 26.00 14.98
C GLU A 33 17.01 25.15 16.21
N LYS A 34 17.95 25.58 17.07
CA LYS A 34 18.23 24.91 18.37
C LYS A 34 17.06 25.03 19.34
N ALA A 35 16.38 26.18 19.38
CA ALA A 35 15.20 26.35 20.22
C ALA A 35 14.05 25.48 19.73
N LEU A 36 13.78 25.45 18.41
CA LEU A 36 12.82 24.56 17.77
C LEU A 36 13.16 23.08 17.98
N TYR A 37 14.44 22.72 17.88
CA TYR A 37 14.89 21.35 18.13
C TYR A 37 14.77 20.95 19.60
N ARG A 38 15.10 21.87 20.54
CA ARG A 38 14.85 21.67 21.97
C ARG A 38 13.37 21.59 22.31
N GLU A 39 12.56 22.44 21.70
CA GLU A 39 11.11 22.41 21.88
C GLU A 39 10.53 21.10 21.29
N TYR A 40 11.04 20.67 20.15
CA TYR A 40 10.72 19.36 19.54
C TYR A 40 11.18 18.20 20.42
N LEU A 41 12.40 18.23 20.97
CA LEU A 41 12.89 17.22 21.91
C LEU A 41 12.12 17.23 23.25
N ASN A 42 11.77 18.40 23.77
CA ASN A 42 10.92 18.52 24.96
C ASN A 42 9.48 18.06 24.71
N LYS A 43 8.95 18.32 23.49
CA LYS A 43 7.65 17.78 23.04
C LYS A 43 7.73 16.28 22.71
N THR A 44 8.90 15.77 22.33
CA THR A 44 9.14 14.34 22.04
C THR A 44 9.71 13.55 23.22
N ASN A 45 9.81 14.13 24.42
CA ASN A 45 10.06 13.35 25.65
C ASN A 45 8.84 12.46 26.00
N ARG A 46 8.29 11.85 24.94
CA ARG A 46 7.14 10.97 24.86
C ARG A 46 7.55 9.49 24.80
N GLU A 47 8.69 9.13 25.39
CA GLU A 47 9.02 7.70 25.55
C GLU A 47 7.88 6.93 26.23
N ASN A 48 7.16 7.60 27.12
CA ASN A 48 5.95 7.06 27.76
C ASN A 48 4.77 6.85 26.81
N ASP A 49 4.72 7.52 25.65
CA ASP A 49 3.61 7.38 24.69
C ASP A 49 3.79 6.15 23.78
N ARG A 50 4.99 5.58 23.70
CA ARG A 50 5.25 4.34 22.95
C ARG A 50 4.29 3.21 23.33
N LYS A 51 4.00 3.05 24.62
CA LYS A 51 3.05 2.03 25.09
C LYS A 51 1.64 2.17 24.48
N TYR A 52 1.20 3.41 24.27
CA TYR A 52 -0.13 3.66 23.67
C TYR A 52 -0.14 3.36 22.16
N VAL A 53 0.97 3.61 21.46
CA VAL A 53 1.16 3.18 20.06
C VAL A 53 1.12 1.66 19.97
N PHE A 54 1.84 0.93 20.85
CA PHE A 54 1.81 -0.53 20.87
C PHE A 54 0.42 -1.09 21.23
N GLN A 55 -0.31 -0.44 22.14
CA GLN A 55 -1.69 -0.83 22.45
C GLN A 55 -2.61 -0.63 21.23
N GLY A 56 -2.50 0.51 20.53
CA GLY A 56 -3.24 0.78 19.31
C GLY A 56 -2.91 -0.23 18.20
N LEU A 57 -1.64 -0.57 18.03
CA LEU A 57 -1.18 -1.61 17.09
C LEU A 57 -1.79 -2.97 17.43
N ALA A 58 -1.75 -3.39 18.70
CA ALA A 58 -2.34 -4.66 19.14
C ALA A 58 -3.85 -4.70 18.88
N TYR A 59 -4.58 -3.64 19.22
CA TYR A 59 -6.01 -3.55 18.95
C TYR A 59 -6.34 -3.53 17.45
N GLY A 60 -5.52 -2.85 16.64
CA GLY A 60 -5.66 -2.84 15.19
C GLY A 60 -5.45 -4.22 14.56
N LEU A 61 -4.43 -4.96 15.00
CA LEU A 61 -4.18 -6.34 14.58
C LEU A 61 -5.34 -7.27 14.98
N ILE A 62 -5.84 -7.16 16.22
CA ILE A 62 -7.00 -7.94 16.68
C ILE A 62 -8.23 -7.62 15.81
N ALA A 63 -8.50 -6.34 15.53
CA ALA A 63 -9.61 -5.94 14.69
C ALA A 63 -9.50 -6.52 13.28
N SER A 64 -8.30 -6.53 12.69
CA SER A 64 -8.02 -7.12 11.37
C SER A 64 -8.23 -8.64 11.39
N LEU A 65 -7.78 -9.33 12.43
CA LEU A 65 -7.99 -10.78 12.59
C LEU A 65 -9.47 -11.12 12.74
N VAL A 66 -10.21 -10.36 13.56
CA VAL A 66 -11.66 -10.54 13.71
C VAL A 66 -12.38 -10.34 12.39
N PHE A 67 -12.00 -9.31 11.63
CA PHE A 67 -12.52 -9.08 10.28
C PHE A 67 -12.22 -10.27 9.36
N GLY A 68 -10.99 -10.81 9.40
CA GLY A 68 -10.60 -12.00 8.64
C GLY A 68 -11.44 -13.23 9.01
N VAL A 69 -11.67 -13.48 10.31
CA VAL A 69 -12.50 -14.60 10.78
C VAL A 69 -13.94 -14.44 10.31
N ILE A 70 -14.49 -13.23 10.33
CA ILE A 70 -15.85 -12.95 9.82
C ILE A 70 -15.92 -13.27 8.33
N LEU A 71 -14.98 -12.78 7.52
CA LEU A 71 -14.94 -13.06 6.08
C LEU A 71 -14.75 -14.55 5.80
N PHE A 72 -13.90 -15.23 6.58
CA PHE A 72 -13.72 -16.68 6.47
C PHE A 72 -15.04 -17.43 6.77
N GLY A 73 -15.74 -17.05 7.83
CA GLY A 73 -17.05 -17.62 8.14
C GLY A 73 -18.06 -17.42 7.02
N ILE A 74 -18.16 -16.22 6.47
CA ILE A 74 -19.03 -15.91 5.33
C ILE A 74 -18.62 -16.73 4.10
N SER A 75 -17.33 -16.76 3.76
CA SER A 75 -16.80 -17.52 2.62
C SER A 75 -17.09 -19.00 2.75
N SER A 76 -16.94 -19.60 3.95
CA SER A 76 -17.20 -21.01 4.18
C SER A 76 -18.69 -21.36 4.10
N LEU A 77 -19.57 -20.46 4.56
CA LEU A 77 -21.03 -20.63 4.44
C LEU A 77 -21.47 -20.59 2.97
N ILE A 78 -20.85 -19.72 2.16
CA ILE A 78 -21.15 -19.57 0.74
C ILE A 78 -20.52 -20.69 -0.08
N GLY A 79 -19.26 -21.06 0.21
CA GLY A 79 -18.48 -22.01 -0.58
C GLY A 79 -18.84 -23.47 -0.36
N ASN A 80 -19.39 -23.85 0.78
CA ASN A 80 -19.73 -25.24 1.10
C ASN A 80 -20.96 -25.79 0.35
N GLY A 81 -21.69 -24.96 -0.37
CA GLY A 81 -22.93 -25.38 -1.04
C GLY A 81 -22.91 -25.37 -2.57
N ASN A 82 -22.17 -24.47 -3.20
CA ASN A 82 -22.20 -24.33 -4.65
C ASN A 82 -20.95 -23.60 -5.15
N THR A 83 -20.14 -24.26 -5.98
CA THR A 83 -18.92 -23.70 -6.61
C THR A 83 -19.22 -22.47 -7.48
N ASN A 84 -20.45 -22.36 -8.03
CA ASN A 84 -20.85 -21.22 -8.83
C ASN A 84 -21.06 -19.97 -7.97
N VAL A 85 -21.64 -20.13 -6.77
CA VAL A 85 -21.83 -19.02 -5.83
C VAL A 85 -20.47 -18.53 -5.30
N ALA A 86 -19.47 -19.42 -5.18
CA ALA A 86 -18.12 -19.01 -4.80
C ALA A 86 -17.51 -17.99 -5.81
N LYS A 87 -17.75 -18.16 -7.12
CA LYS A 87 -17.30 -17.22 -8.15
C LYS A 87 -17.94 -15.85 -8.01
N LEU A 88 -19.22 -15.80 -7.64
CA LEU A 88 -19.90 -14.52 -7.38
C LEU A 88 -19.34 -13.83 -6.12
N TRP A 89 -18.98 -14.62 -5.11
CA TRP A 89 -18.28 -14.12 -3.93
C TRP A 89 -16.91 -13.53 -4.29
N GLU A 90 -16.11 -14.23 -5.11
CA GLU A 90 -14.81 -13.78 -5.57
C GLU A 90 -14.91 -12.49 -6.39
N PHE A 91 -15.91 -12.37 -7.27
CA PHE A 91 -16.24 -11.11 -7.94
C PHE A 91 -16.53 -9.99 -6.96
N GLY A 92 -17.41 -10.21 -5.99
CA GLY A 92 -17.79 -9.21 -4.98
C GLY A 92 -16.60 -8.75 -4.14
N ALA A 93 -15.78 -9.69 -3.66
CA ALA A 93 -14.57 -9.42 -2.89
C ALA A 93 -13.53 -8.63 -3.71
N SER A 94 -13.31 -9.02 -4.97
CA SER A 94 -12.39 -8.32 -5.88
C SER A 94 -12.86 -6.91 -6.19
N PHE A 95 -14.16 -6.70 -6.35
CA PHE A 95 -14.73 -5.39 -6.64
C PHE A 95 -14.66 -4.47 -5.41
N LEU A 96 -14.87 -5.00 -4.21
CA LEU A 96 -14.67 -4.27 -2.96
C LEU A 96 -13.21 -3.87 -2.78
N ALA A 97 -12.28 -4.80 -3.00
CA ALA A 97 -10.84 -4.53 -2.96
C ALA A 97 -10.46 -3.44 -3.99
N LEU A 98 -10.97 -3.52 -5.22
CA LEU A 98 -10.78 -2.50 -6.25
C LEU A 98 -11.22 -1.11 -5.80
N ILE A 99 -12.41 -0.98 -5.20
CA ILE A 99 -12.91 0.31 -4.70
C ILE A 99 -11.97 0.89 -3.64
N LEU A 100 -11.54 0.06 -2.69
CA LEU A 100 -10.64 0.48 -1.61
C LEU A 100 -9.28 0.93 -2.15
N ILE A 101 -8.66 0.12 -3.03
CA ILE A 101 -7.36 0.45 -3.64
C ILE A 101 -7.47 1.74 -4.47
N THR A 102 -8.53 1.86 -5.29
CA THR A 102 -8.73 3.05 -6.12
C THR A 102 -8.91 4.30 -5.28
N THR A 103 -9.72 4.21 -4.22
CA THR A 103 -9.91 5.31 -3.26
C THR A 103 -8.58 5.71 -2.64
N PHE A 104 -7.76 4.73 -2.25
CA PHE A 104 -6.44 4.99 -1.69
C PHE A 104 -5.48 5.62 -2.71
N ILE A 105 -5.44 5.14 -3.96
CA ILE A 105 -4.65 5.74 -5.04
C ILE A 105 -5.05 7.21 -5.23
N VAL A 106 -6.34 7.51 -5.33
CA VAL A 106 -6.83 8.89 -5.50
C VAL A 106 -6.47 9.76 -4.31
N PHE A 107 -6.59 9.24 -3.08
CA PHE A 107 -6.16 9.94 -1.86
C PHE A 107 -4.66 10.25 -1.91
N MET A 108 -3.82 9.27 -2.24
CA MET A 108 -2.37 9.43 -2.36
C MET A 108 -1.99 10.46 -3.43
N LEU A 109 -2.64 10.43 -4.60
CA LEU A 109 -2.40 11.39 -5.69
C LEU A 109 -2.77 12.82 -5.30
N LYS A 110 -3.85 13.01 -4.56
CA LYS A 110 -4.31 14.34 -4.09
C LYS A 110 -3.41 14.91 -2.99
N ASN A 111 -2.90 14.07 -2.10
CA ASN A 111 -2.19 14.51 -0.90
C ASN A 111 -0.67 14.29 -0.96
N LYS A 112 -0.12 14.04 -2.16
CA LYS A 112 1.29 13.68 -2.38
C LYS A 112 2.30 14.60 -1.69
N ASN A 113 2.02 15.90 -1.59
CA ASN A 113 2.91 16.90 -1.02
C ASN A 113 2.62 17.23 0.45
N SER A 114 1.39 16.99 0.92
CA SER A 114 0.96 17.33 2.28
C SER A 114 1.08 16.18 3.27
N ILE A 115 1.16 14.92 2.80
CA ILE A 115 1.18 13.75 3.69
C ILE A 115 2.30 13.86 4.74
N VAL A 116 3.51 14.28 4.35
CA VAL A 116 4.64 14.38 5.29
C VAL A 116 4.48 15.57 6.22
N SER A 117 3.99 16.74 5.73
CA SER A 117 3.71 17.91 6.55
C SER A 117 2.52 17.67 7.47
N ASP A 118 1.41 17.13 6.94
CA ASP A 118 0.21 16.84 7.72
C ASP A 118 0.47 15.82 8.85
N ILE A 119 1.31 14.82 8.61
CA ILE A 119 1.75 13.88 9.66
C ILE A 119 2.56 14.64 10.71
N ARG A 120 3.49 15.50 10.30
CA ARG A 120 4.31 16.30 11.21
C ARG A 120 3.44 17.26 12.04
N ASP A 121 2.50 17.95 11.42
CA ASP A 121 1.61 18.91 12.07
C ASP A 121 0.63 18.22 13.03
N LYS A 122 0.07 17.07 12.64
CA LYS A 122 -0.77 16.25 13.52
C LYS A 122 0.03 15.63 14.68
N MET A 123 1.29 15.30 14.49
CA MET A 123 2.18 14.84 15.56
C MET A 123 2.60 15.98 16.50
N SER A 124 2.57 17.23 16.06
CA SER A 124 2.89 18.41 16.90
C SER A 124 1.77 18.77 17.88
N VAL A 125 0.52 18.37 17.59
CA VAL A 125 -0.60 18.53 18.52
C VAL A 125 -0.48 17.51 19.64
N SER A 126 -0.63 17.96 20.90
CA SER A 126 -0.62 17.07 22.07
C SER A 126 -1.85 16.16 22.06
N LEU A 127 -1.77 15.03 21.38
CA LEU A 127 -2.83 14.03 21.34
C LEU A 127 -3.01 13.40 22.73
N SER A 128 -4.26 13.24 23.16
CA SER A 128 -4.55 12.48 24.38
C SER A 128 -4.16 11.01 24.18
N LYS A 129 -3.89 10.31 25.30
CA LYS A 129 -3.55 8.87 25.27
C LYS A 129 -4.55 8.04 24.47
N LYS A 130 -5.87 8.30 24.65
CA LYS A 130 -6.95 7.62 23.92
C LYS A 130 -6.91 7.93 22.42
N ALA A 131 -6.57 9.18 22.03
CA ALA A 131 -6.47 9.56 20.64
C ALA A 131 -5.30 8.86 19.93
N ILE A 132 -4.15 8.68 20.61
CA ILE A 132 -3.00 7.92 20.07
C ILE A 132 -3.40 6.46 19.82
N ILE A 133 -4.02 5.81 20.82
CA ILE A 133 -4.48 4.42 20.69
C ILE A 133 -5.47 4.29 19.53
N LEU A 134 -6.49 5.15 19.48
CA LEU A 134 -7.54 5.09 18.45
C LEU A 134 -6.97 5.34 17.05
N LEU A 135 -6.14 6.36 16.90
CA LEU A 135 -5.51 6.68 15.62
C LEU A 135 -4.67 5.51 15.11
N THR A 136 -3.80 4.97 15.97
CA THR A 136 -2.94 3.82 15.61
C THR A 136 -3.79 2.58 15.31
N MET A 137 -4.81 2.30 16.13
CA MET A 137 -5.74 1.19 15.92
C MET A 137 -6.43 1.29 14.55
N VAL A 138 -7.01 2.44 14.23
CA VAL A 138 -7.73 2.64 12.96
C VAL A 138 -6.81 2.51 11.76
N MET A 139 -5.58 3.07 11.83
CA MET A 139 -4.60 2.94 10.75
C MET A 139 -4.22 1.47 10.53
N VAL A 140 -3.86 0.74 11.59
CA VAL A 140 -3.46 -0.66 11.50
C VAL A 140 -4.61 -1.56 11.08
N ALA A 141 -5.81 -1.34 11.63
CA ALA A 141 -7.01 -2.11 11.27
C ALA A 141 -7.38 -1.92 9.80
N ARG A 142 -7.23 -0.71 9.28
CA ARG A 142 -7.44 -0.42 7.86
C ARG A 142 -6.48 -1.21 6.97
N GLU A 143 -5.17 -1.09 7.20
CA GLU A 143 -4.15 -1.80 6.42
C GLU A 143 -4.35 -3.33 6.52
N GLY A 144 -4.66 -3.82 7.72
CA GLY A 144 -4.95 -5.24 7.93
C GLY A 144 -6.23 -5.70 7.21
N ALA A 145 -7.26 -4.87 7.16
CA ALA A 145 -8.47 -5.18 6.40
C ALA A 145 -8.19 -5.25 4.88
N GLU A 146 -7.33 -4.36 4.35
CA GLU A 146 -6.91 -4.42 2.95
C GLU A 146 -6.18 -5.76 2.66
N ILE A 147 -5.23 -6.17 3.51
CA ILE A 147 -4.53 -7.46 3.37
C ILE A 147 -5.53 -8.63 3.39
N VAL A 148 -6.46 -8.63 4.34
CA VAL A 148 -7.49 -9.66 4.46
C VAL A 148 -8.35 -9.73 3.20
N LEU A 149 -8.80 -8.59 2.67
CA LEU A 149 -9.58 -8.54 1.43
C LEU A 149 -8.80 -9.09 0.23
N PHE A 150 -7.50 -8.77 0.11
CA PHE A 150 -6.65 -9.36 -0.94
C PHE A 150 -6.57 -10.89 -0.83
N ILE A 151 -6.44 -11.43 0.39
CA ILE A 151 -6.41 -12.87 0.61
C ILE A 151 -7.74 -13.50 0.17
N PHE A 152 -8.87 -12.89 0.54
CA PHE A 152 -10.19 -13.43 0.22
C PHE A 152 -10.64 -13.18 -1.23
N ALA A 153 -10.07 -12.20 -1.90
CA ALA A 153 -10.28 -11.98 -3.34
C ALA A 153 -9.48 -12.95 -4.22
N SER A 154 -8.59 -13.77 -3.64
CA SER A 154 -7.75 -14.70 -4.39
C SER A 154 -8.27 -16.15 -4.34
N VAL A 155 -8.06 -16.89 -5.43
CA VAL A 155 -8.42 -18.32 -5.54
C VAL A 155 -7.61 -19.18 -4.55
N GLU A 156 -6.33 -18.86 -4.34
CA GLU A 156 -5.42 -19.62 -3.49
C GLU A 156 -5.18 -18.91 -2.16
N GLN A 157 -6.21 -18.82 -1.34
CA GLN A 157 -6.20 -18.08 -0.08
C GLN A 157 -5.02 -18.45 0.82
N LEU A 158 -4.64 -19.73 0.90
CA LEU A 158 -3.51 -20.17 1.73
C LEU A 158 -2.17 -19.64 1.22
N SER A 159 -1.92 -19.70 -0.09
CA SER A 159 -0.69 -19.19 -0.70
C SER A 159 -0.58 -17.66 -0.51
N TYR A 160 -1.67 -16.93 -0.65
CA TYR A 160 -1.70 -15.49 -0.40
C TYR A 160 -1.51 -15.15 1.09
N ALA A 161 -2.07 -15.94 2.01
CA ALA A 161 -1.86 -15.76 3.44
C ALA A 161 -0.39 -15.97 3.84
N VAL A 162 0.25 -17.01 3.31
CA VAL A 162 1.69 -17.27 3.52
C VAL A 162 2.53 -16.14 2.91
N GLY A 163 2.18 -15.67 1.72
CA GLY A 163 2.81 -14.52 1.07
C GLY A 163 2.69 -13.24 1.90
N ALA A 164 1.50 -12.95 2.45
CA ALA A 164 1.25 -11.80 3.31
C ALA A 164 2.09 -11.87 4.60
N LEU A 165 2.14 -13.02 5.27
CA LEU A 165 2.98 -13.21 6.46
C LEU A 165 4.46 -13.02 6.15
N SER A 166 4.95 -13.60 5.04
CA SER A 166 6.33 -13.43 4.59
C SER A 166 6.64 -11.96 4.29
N GLY A 167 5.73 -11.26 3.62
CA GLY A 167 5.84 -9.83 3.32
C GLY A 167 5.91 -8.97 4.58
N VAL A 168 5.09 -9.26 5.58
CA VAL A 168 5.12 -8.57 6.89
C VAL A 168 6.46 -8.79 7.59
N LEU A 169 7.00 -10.01 7.59
CA LEU A 169 8.31 -10.30 8.19
C LEU A 169 9.45 -9.57 7.47
N ILE A 170 9.46 -9.60 6.14
CA ILE A 170 10.47 -8.90 5.33
C ILE A 170 10.37 -7.39 5.55
N SER A 171 9.17 -6.82 5.57
CA SER A 171 8.99 -5.38 5.82
C SER A 171 9.41 -4.98 7.23
N ALA A 172 9.19 -5.82 8.25
CA ALA A 172 9.67 -5.57 9.60
C ALA A 172 11.21 -5.52 9.68
N ILE A 173 11.89 -6.42 8.95
CA ILE A 173 13.37 -6.40 8.82
C ILE A 173 13.82 -5.11 8.13
N LEU A 174 13.18 -4.71 7.02
CA LEU A 174 13.51 -3.48 6.32
C LEU A 174 13.32 -2.24 7.19
N VAL A 175 12.19 -2.16 7.91
CA VAL A 175 11.93 -1.06 8.86
C VAL A 175 13.00 -1.02 9.95
N PHE A 176 13.42 -2.16 10.50
CA PHE A 176 14.51 -2.23 11.47
C PHE A 176 15.83 -1.72 10.90
N LEU A 177 16.19 -2.11 9.67
CA LEU A 177 17.41 -1.65 9.00
C LEU A 177 17.38 -0.14 8.74
N ILE A 178 16.24 0.41 8.33
CA ILE A 178 16.03 1.85 8.14
C ILE A 178 16.15 2.58 9.48
N TYR A 179 15.49 2.07 10.53
CA TYR A 179 15.53 2.65 11.87
C TYR A 179 16.96 2.71 12.43
N LYS A 180 17.77 1.68 12.20
CA LYS A 180 19.21 1.65 12.57
C LYS A 180 20.08 2.52 11.64
N SER A 181 19.50 3.25 10.69
CA SER A 181 20.22 4.05 9.68
C SER A 181 21.23 3.26 8.85
N LEU A 182 21.07 1.94 8.77
CA LEU A 182 21.91 1.07 7.94
C LEU A 182 21.60 1.21 6.45
N ILE A 183 20.36 1.60 6.14
CA ILE A 183 19.89 1.85 4.76
C ILE A 183 19.33 3.27 4.70
N LYS A 184 19.84 4.07 3.77
CA LYS A 184 19.26 5.40 3.46
C LYS A 184 18.19 5.22 2.41
N VAL A 185 16.97 5.56 2.74
CA VAL A 185 15.82 5.40 1.85
C VAL A 185 15.24 6.74 1.46
N ASN A 186 14.99 6.91 0.17
CA ASN A 186 14.24 8.05 -0.34
C ASN A 186 12.74 7.76 -0.25
N LEU A 187 12.07 8.34 0.74
CA LEU A 187 10.63 8.15 0.97
C LEU A 187 9.80 8.46 -0.28
N LYS A 188 10.14 9.51 -1.06
CA LYS A 188 9.44 9.85 -2.30
C LYS A 188 9.54 8.72 -3.33
N MET A 189 10.68 8.05 -3.41
CA MET A 189 10.86 6.90 -4.30
C MET A 189 9.99 5.72 -3.88
N ILE A 190 9.98 5.39 -2.58
CA ILE A 190 9.12 4.32 -2.06
C ILE A 190 7.65 4.61 -2.37
N PHE A 191 7.15 5.82 -2.07
CA PHE A 191 5.78 6.20 -2.37
C PHE A 191 5.42 6.02 -3.84
N ASN A 192 6.30 6.44 -4.77
CA ASN A 192 6.04 6.29 -6.19
C ASN A 192 6.00 4.82 -6.63
N ILE A 193 6.93 3.97 -6.13
CA ILE A 193 6.97 2.53 -6.44
C ILE A 193 5.71 1.87 -5.92
N THR A 194 5.32 2.12 -4.65
CA THR A 194 4.11 1.58 -4.05
C THR A 194 2.87 2.01 -4.82
N LEU A 195 2.79 3.27 -5.23
CA LEU A 195 1.64 3.79 -5.97
C LEU A 195 1.51 3.13 -7.35
N VAL A 196 2.63 2.93 -8.08
CA VAL A 196 2.62 2.20 -9.36
C VAL A 196 2.19 0.75 -9.14
N TYR A 197 2.70 0.08 -8.11
CA TYR A 197 2.28 -1.27 -7.76
C TYR A 197 0.78 -1.35 -7.47
N LEU A 198 0.23 -0.43 -6.68
CA LEU A 198 -1.21 -0.38 -6.38
C LEU A 198 -2.06 -0.14 -7.63
N ILE A 199 -1.60 0.68 -8.57
CA ILE A 199 -2.28 0.89 -9.86
C ILE A 199 -2.34 -0.42 -10.65
N LEU A 200 -1.26 -1.19 -10.69
CA LEU A 200 -1.23 -2.49 -11.35
C LEU A 200 -2.18 -3.48 -10.67
N GLN A 201 -2.19 -3.51 -9.33
CA GLN A 201 -3.09 -4.38 -8.56
C GLN A 201 -4.57 -3.99 -8.73
N ALA A 202 -4.89 -2.69 -8.81
CA ALA A 202 -6.26 -2.24 -9.08
C ALA A 202 -6.76 -2.73 -10.44
N GLY A 203 -5.92 -2.62 -11.48
CA GLY A 203 -6.25 -3.17 -12.81
C GLY A 203 -6.43 -4.69 -12.78
N PHE A 204 -5.53 -5.39 -12.08
CA PHE A 204 -5.63 -6.84 -11.90
C PHE A 204 -6.94 -7.24 -11.20
N MET A 205 -7.30 -6.60 -10.08
CA MET A 205 -8.55 -6.90 -9.36
C MET A 205 -9.78 -6.67 -10.23
N LEU A 206 -9.78 -5.64 -11.08
CA LEU A 206 -10.87 -5.38 -12.02
C LEU A 206 -10.98 -6.51 -13.05
N GLY A 207 -9.87 -6.89 -13.68
CA GLY A 207 -9.83 -7.96 -14.68
C GLY A 207 -10.24 -9.31 -14.08
N TYR A 208 -9.69 -9.66 -12.91
CA TYR A 208 -10.00 -10.87 -12.19
C TYR A 208 -11.47 -10.94 -11.77
N GLY A 209 -11.99 -9.87 -11.18
CA GLY A 209 -13.40 -9.83 -10.77
C GLY A 209 -14.34 -10.09 -11.95
N PHE A 210 -14.14 -9.45 -13.08
CA PHE A 210 -14.95 -9.72 -14.27
C PHE A 210 -14.75 -11.13 -14.83
N HIS A 211 -13.55 -11.68 -14.77
CA HIS A 211 -13.31 -13.06 -15.13
C HIS A 211 -14.17 -14.02 -14.30
N GLU A 212 -14.25 -13.83 -12.98
CA GLU A 212 -15.07 -14.68 -12.10
C GLU A 212 -16.56 -14.48 -12.34
N LEU A 213 -17.01 -13.23 -12.57
CA LEU A 213 -18.40 -12.92 -12.91
C LEU A 213 -18.84 -13.65 -14.20
N PHE A 214 -18.03 -13.57 -15.26
CA PHE A 214 -18.34 -14.25 -16.52
C PHE A 214 -18.19 -15.77 -16.43
N SER A 215 -17.28 -16.26 -15.61
CA SER A 215 -17.17 -17.67 -15.26
C SER A 215 -18.44 -18.19 -14.56
N TYR A 216 -19.04 -17.36 -13.69
CA TYR A 216 -20.34 -17.63 -13.08
C TYR A 216 -21.44 -17.67 -14.15
N PHE A 217 -21.54 -16.67 -15.00
CA PHE A 217 -22.55 -16.60 -16.06
C PHE A 217 -22.46 -17.78 -17.02
N LYS A 218 -21.24 -18.25 -17.33
CA LYS A 218 -21.02 -19.44 -18.14
C LYS A 218 -21.50 -20.71 -17.44
N ALA A 219 -21.19 -20.85 -16.13
CA ALA A 219 -21.56 -22.01 -15.34
C ALA A 219 -23.08 -22.14 -15.15
N GLU A 220 -23.79 -21.01 -15.01
CA GLU A 220 -25.25 -20.95 -14.92
C GLU A 220 -25.94 -20.90 -16.29
N SER A 221 -25.19 -21.04 -17.40
CA SER A 221 -25.73 -20.99 -18.76
C SER A 221 -26.50 -19.68 -19.08
N ILE A 222 -26.17 -18.58 -18.38
CA ILE A 222 -26.76 -17.24 -18.62
C ILE A 222 -26.26 -16.66 -19.92
N ILE A 223 -24.98 -16.90 -20.25
CA ILE A 223 -24.36 -16.50 -21.51
C ILE A 223 -23.78 -17.75 -22.16
N ASP A 224 -24.09 -17.92 -23.42
CA ASP A 224 -23.59 -19.08 -24.21
C ASP A 224 -22.05 -19.12 -24.20
N SER A 225 -21.49 -20.31 -24.07
CA SER A 225 -20.03 -20.52 -24.03
C SER A 225 -19.31 -20.14 -25.33
N SER A 226 -20.03 -20.00 -26.44
CA SER A 226 -19.51 -19.53 -27.74
C SER A 226 -19.42 -18.01 -27.83
N HIS A 227 -19.93 -17.28 -26.84
CA HIS A 227 -19.96 -15.82 -26.88
C HIS A 227 -18.53 -15.22 -26.88
N TRP A 228 -18.32 -14.16 -27.63
CA TRP A 228 -17.01 -13.51 -27.82
C TRP A 228 -16.30 -13.12 -26.52
N ILE A 229 -17.05 -12.86 -25.44
CA ILE A 229 -16.54 -12.54 -24.12
C ILE A 229 -15.55 -13.61 -23.61
N TYR A 230 -15.76 -14.89 -23.96
CA TYR A 230 -14.93 -16.00 -23.57
C TYR A 230 -13.77 -16.29 -24.52
N THR A 231 -13.69 -15.56 -25.63
CA THR A 231 -12.59 -15.68 -26.58
C THR A 231 -11.29 -15.27 -25.89
N LYS A 232 -10.22 -16.06 -26.09
CA LYS A 232 -8.92 -15.74 -25.51
C LYS A 232 -8.20 -14.68 -26.35
N ALA A 233 -7.61 -13.69 -25.66
CA ALA A 233 -6.84 -12.63 -26.32
C ALA A 233 -5.51 -13.19 -26.89
N TYR A 234 -4.88 -14.08 -26.15
CA TYR A 234 -3.66 -14.81 -26.51
C TYR A 234 -3.54 -16.07 -25.65
N ASP A 235 -2.60 -16.95 -26.02
CA ASP A 235 -2.31 -18.18 -25.29
C ASP A 235 -0.80 -18.40 -25.16
N PHE A 236 -0.27 -18.21 -23.95
CA PHE A 236 1.12 -18.47 -23.56
C PHE A 236 1.20 -19.57 -22.50
N SER A 237 0.16 -20.42 -22.37
CA SER A 237 0.11 -21.49 -21.36
C SER A 237 1.22 -22.53 -21.51
N ASP A 238 1.69 -22.78 -22.73
CA ASP A 238 2.75 -23.76 -23.01
C ASP A 238 4.17 -23.14 -22.98
N THR A 239 4.29 -21.88 -22.51
CA THR A 239 5.56 -21.18 -22.47
C THR A 239 6.09 -20.98 -21.04
N PHE A 240 7.30 -20.43 -20.94
CA PHE A 240 7.87 -20.02 -19.64
C PHE A 240 7.07 -18.88 -18.94
N LEU A 241 6.11 -18.28 -19.64
CA LEU A 241 5.20 -17.25 -19.12
C LEU A 241 3.90 -17.80 -18.51
N ASN A 242 3.77 -19.14 -18.41
CA ASN A 242 2.60 -19.75 -17.77
C ASN A 242 2.51 -19.30 -16.31
N HIS A 243 1.43 -18.55 -15.99
CA HIS A 243 1.22 -17.94 -14.67
C HIS A 243 0.84 -18.94 -13.57
N LYS A 244 0.50 -20.19 -13.92
CA LYS A 244 0.12 -21.24 -12.96
C LYS A 244 1.27 -22.18 -12.59
N GLU A 245 2.21 -22.40 -13.52
CA GLU A 245 3.19 -23.50 -13.38
C GLU A 245 4.65 -23.01 -13.43
N LYS A 246 4.92 -21.89 -14.08
CA LYS A 246 6.29 -21.44 -14.32
C LYS A 246 6.67 -20.29 -13.39
N PRO A 247 7.88 -20.31 -12.77
CA PRO A 247 8.27 -19.30 -11.79
C PRO A 247 8.16 -17.86 -12.28
N LEU A 248 8.59 -17.58 -13.52
CA LEU A 248 8.50 -16.25 -14.09
C LEU A 248 7.05 -15.83 -14.31
N GLY A 249 6.20 -16.72 -14.84
CA GLY A 249 4.77 -16.45 -15.00
C GLY A 249 4.08 -16.17 -13.68
N ILE A 250 4.39 -16.94 -12.62
CA ILE A 250 3.86 -16.74 -11.26
C ILE A 250 4.30 -15.38 -10.70
N ILE A 251 5.58 -15.01 -10.86
CA ILE A 251 6.07 -13.69 -10.40
C ILE A 251 5.35 -12.55 -11.15
N LEU A 252 5.19 -12.65 -12.46
CA LEU A 252 4.49 -11.64 -13.26
C LEU A 252 2.99 -11.57 -12.89
N TYR A 253 2.35 -12.73 -12.62
CA TYR A 253 0.98 -12.75 -12.13
C TYR A 253 0.85 -12.01 -10.81
N ALA A 254 1.70 -12.30 -9.83
CA ALA A 254 1.67 -11.69 -8.51
C ALA A 254 2.04 -10.19 -8.51
N THR A 255 2.89 -9.73 -9.43
CA THR A 255 3.41 -8.36 -9.42
C THR A 255 2.65 -7.41 -10.34
N VAL A 256 2.31 -7.85 -11.54
CA VAL A 256 1.70 -6.99 -12.57
C VAL A 256 0.32 -7.47 -13.04
N GLY A 257 -0.19 -8.56 -12.46
CA GLY A 257 -1.46 -9.14 -12.86
C GLY A 257 -1.44 -9.81 -14.23
N TRP A 258 -0.30 -10.44 -14.57
CA TRP A 258 -0.15 -11.12 -15.86
C TRP A 258 -0.95 -12.43 -15.91
N TYR A 259 -1.76 -12.60 -16.95
CA TYR A 259 -2.38 -13.89 -17.30
C TYR A 259 -1.76 -14.45 -18.55
N SER A 260 -1.42 -15.75 -18.56
CA SER A 260 -0.89 -16.43 -19.76
C SER A 260 -1.96 -16.70 -20.81
N LYS A 261 -3.24 -16.71 -20.43
CA LYS A 261 -4.38 -16.99 -21.32
C LYS A 261 -5.63 -16.23 -20.88
N PRO A 262 -5.65 -14.87 -20.93
CA PRO A 262 -6.80 -14.08 -20.53
C PRO A 262 -7.88 -14.10 -21.58
N GLU A 263 -9.15 -13.88 -21.18
CA GLU A 263 -10.21 -13.52 -22.09
C GLU A 263 -9.98 -12.11 -22.67
N VAL A 264 -10.47 -11.86 -23.89
CA VAL A 264 -10.36 -10.55 -24.55
C VAL A 264 -10.95 -9.43 -23.68
N PHE A 265 -12.11 -9.68 -23.09
CA PHE A 265 -12.75 -8.67 -22.24
C PHE A 265 -11.93 -8.41 -20.97
N GLN A 266 -11.46 -9.46 -20.30
CA GLN A 266 -10.59 -9.36 -19.11
C GLN A 266 -9.35 -8.52 -19.43
N PHE A 267 -8.66 -8.85 -20.53
CA PHE A 267 -7.48 -8.14 -20.99
C PHE A 267 -7.77 -6.66 -21.24
N LEU A 268 -8.79 -6.36 -22.01
CA LEU A 268 -9.11 -4.97 -22.36
C LEU A 268 -9.45 -4.14 -21.14
N ILE A 269 -10.33 -4.62 -20.25
CA ILE A 269 -10.79 -3.83 -19.10
C ILE A 269 -9.66 -3.62 -18.09
N GLN A 270 -8.84 -4.63 -17.86
CA GLN A 270 -7.67 -4.56 -16.97
C GLN A 270 -6.69 -3.49 -17.43
N TYR A 271 -6.27 -3.55 -18.69
CA TYR A 271 -5.24 -2.64 -19.20
C TYR A 271 -5.78 -1.22 -19.46
N LEU A 272 -7.01 -1.08 -19.94
CA LEU A 272 -7.65 0.22 -20.10
C LEU A 272 -7.72 0.96 -18.75
N TYR A 273 -8.13 0.26 -17.70
CA TYR A 273 -8.19 0.83 -16.35
C TYR A 273 -6.80 1.18 -15.81
N THR A 274 -5.85 0.26 -15.94
CA THR A 274 -4.46 0.46 -15.51
C THR A 274 -3.84 1.68 -16.19
N PHE A 275 -3.96 1.80 -17.53
CA PHE A 275 -3.41 2.94 -18.26
C PHE A 275 -4.13 4.26 -17.93
N SER A 276 -5.42 4.23 -17.63
CA SER A 276 -6.16 5.40 -17.17
C SER A 276 -5.61 5.91 -15.84
N LEU A 277 -5.35 5.04 -14.87
CA LEU A 277 -4.75 5.40 -13.58
C LEU A 277 -3.29 5.84 -13.72
N ILE A 278 -2.50 5.21 -14.60
CA ILE A 278 -1.13 5.65 -14.91
C ILE A 278 -1.16 7.07 -15.50
N GLY A 279 -2.09 7.36 -16.42
CA GLY A 279 -2.27 8.69 -16.97
C GLY A 279 -2.57 9.74 -15.90
N LEU A 280 -3.44 9.43 -14.94
CA LEU A 280 -3.71 10.29 -13.78
C LEU A 280 -2.48 10.47 -12.90
N PHE A 281 -1.71 9.42 -12.66
CA PHE A 281 -0.45 9.48 -11.89
C PHE A 281 0.58 10.39 -12.56
N ILE A 282 0.79 10.24 -13.87
CA ILE A 282 1.72 11.08 -14.65
C ILE A 282 1.26 12.54 -14.61
N LYS A 283 -0.02 12.82 -14.88
CA LYS A 283 -0.60 14.17 -14.83
C LYS A 283 -0.40 14.83 -13.46
N SER A 284 -0.66 14.08 -12.38
CA SER A 284 -0.43 14.57 -11.01
C SER A 284 1.05 14.84 -10.75
N SER A 285 1.95 14.00 -11.28
CA SER A 285 3.41 14.16 -11.10
C SER A 285 3.99 15.36 -11.85
N ILE A 286 3.41 15.72 -13.01
CA ILE A 286 3.83 16.89 -13.80
C ILE A 286 3.33 18.19 -13.17
N LYS A 287 2.10 18.20 -12.64
CA LYS A 287 1.49 19.39 -12.01
C LYS A 287 2.23 19.84 -10.75
N HIS A 288 3.01 18.96 -10.15
CA HIS A 288 3.73 19.20 -8.88
C HIS A 288 5.27 19.26 -9.07
N LYS A 289 5.75 19.40 -10.30
CA LYS A 289 7.11 19.87 -10.64
C LYS A 289 7.12 21.37 -10.84
#